data_6f80950d37de426b827e3857a16535dc
#
_entry.id   6f80950d37de426b827e3857a16535dc
#
_cell.length_a   1.000
_cell.length_b   1.000
_cell.length_c   1.000
_cell.angle_alpha   90.00
_cell.angle_beta   90.00
_cell.angle_gamma   90.00
#
_symmetry.space_group_name_H-M   'P 1'
#
loop_
_entity.id
_entity.type
_entity.pdbx_description
1 polymer ?
#
loop_
_entity_poly.entity_id
_entity_poly.type
_entity_poly.pdbx_seq_one_letter_code
_entity_poly.pdbx_strand_id
1 'polypeptide(L)'
;CYETPDELERKRKRQLARGMPPVYDRAALELTDDDIATFEAEGRTPHYRFKLSGNPIIWDDMVRGEQRIETASLSDPVIRRADGTWLYTLPSVVDDIDAEITHVIRGEDHVTNSGAQIEIIEALGGKVPVFAHFSLMLTADGGALSKRLGSLSLRDMRDSGVEPMSLNSLIARLGTADPVEPVQDMATLIKGFDMKRLGRAPARFDAEDVTRLNARILHDMPYEAAAPRLAEMGAPEGAAFWDGVKGNLTLFADVADILRLIKGPVSPVIEAGDADYLAAALDALPQGALTEQSWSEWTQDLKESTGRKGRALFMPLRQALTGKAHGPEMQHLLPLIGYDKAVARLQGKEG
;
A
#
# COMPACT_ATOMS: atom_id res chain seq x y z
N CYS A 1 -43.25 6.78 -2.20
CA CYS A 1 -43.14 6.66 -3.67
C CYS A 1 -43.48 5.24 -4.10
N TYR A 2 -44.30 5.10 -5.15
CA TYR A 2 -44.80 3.79 -5.63
C TYR A 2 -44.26 3.43 -7.03
N GLU A 3 -43.41 4.26 -7.64
CA GLU A 3 -42.87 3.99 -8.96
C GLU A 3 -42.01 2.71 -8.96
N THR A 4 -42.24 1.89 -9.98
CA THR A 4 -41.42 0.70 -10.22
C THR A 4 -40.06 1.06 -10.80
N PRO A 5 -39.05 0.16 -10.70
CA PRO A 5 -37.73 0.37 -11.33
C PRO A 5 -37.84 0.67 -12.83
N ASP A 6 -38.77 0.00 -13.54
CA ASP A 6 -38.95 0.19 -14.98
C ASP A 6 -39.58 1.56 -15.32
N GLU A 7 -40.46 2.06 -14.47
CA GLU A 7 -41.06 3.40 -14.61
C GLU A 7 -40.01 4.48 -14.39
N LEU A 8 -39.18 4.34 -13.35
CA LEU A 8 -38.07 5.25 -13.06
C LEU A 8 -37.02 5.25 -14.19
N GLU A 9 -36.67 4.08 -14.72
CA GLU A 9 -35.72 3.98 -15.82
C GLU A 9 -36.27 4.60 -17.13
N ARG A 10 -37.58 4.44 -17.41
CA ARG A 10 -38.22 5.11 -18.54
C ARG A 10 -38.20 6.64 -18.37
N LYS A 11 -38.49 7.16 -17.17
CA LYS A 11 -38.39 8.60 -16.86
C LYS A 11 -36.98 9.10 -17.08
N ARG A 12 -36.00 8.40 -16.55
CA ARG A 12 -34.57 8.70 -16.70
C ARG A 12 -34.13 8.78 -18.19
N LYS A 13 -34.51 7.78 -18.98
CA LYS A 13 -34.21 7.75 -20.43
C LYS A 13 -34.83 8.93 -21.18
N ARG A 14 -36.07 9.32 -20.82
CA ARG A 14 -36.74 10.49 -21.43
C ARG A 14 -36.01 11.79 -21.09
N GLN A 15 -35.55 11.97 -19.84
CA GLN A 15 -34.80 13.16 -19.43
C GLN A 15 -33.46 13.24 -20.18
N LEU A 16 -32.71 12.14 -20.23
CA LEU A 16 -31.43 12.06 -20.98
C LEU A 16 -31.64 12.35 -22.48
N ALA A 17 -32.68 11.79 -23.10
CA ALA A 17 -32.98 12.06 -24.53
C ALA A 17 -33.33 13.54 -24.80
N ARG A 18 -33.73 14.29 -23.81
CA ARG A 18 -33.98 15.75 -23.88
C ARG A 18 -32.76 16.59 -23.45
N GLY A 19 -31.62 15.97 -23.20
CA GLY A 19 -30.41 16.66 -22.70
C GLY A 19 -30.52 17.18 -21.27
N MET A 20 -31.52 16.68 -20.49
CA MET A 20 -31.71 17.07 -19.10
C MET A 20 -31.03 16.07 -18.16
N PRO A 21 -30.47 16.52 -17.02
CA PRO A 21 -29.97 15.62 -16.00
C PRO A 21 -31.12 14.73 -15.47
N PRO A 22 -30.85 13.45 -15.17
CA PRO A 22 -31.89 12.51 -14.72
C PRO A 22 -32.21 12.69 -13.23
N VAL A 23 -32.88 13.79 -12.90
CA VAL A 23 -33.32 14.12 -11.54
C VAL A 23 -34.74 13.57 -11.31
N TYR A 24 -35.01 13.05 -10.11
CA TYR A 24 -36.33 12.58 -9.73
C TYR A 24 -37.35 13.74 -9.77
N ASP A 25 -38.43 13.52 -10.46
CA ASP A 25 -39.46 14.56 -10.78
C ASP A 25 -40.46 14.85 -9.64
N ARG A 26 -40.32 14.16 -8.50
CA ARG A 26 -41.20 14.29 -7.33
C ARG A 26 -42.68 13.98 -7.62
N ALA A 27 -42.97 13.20 -8.67
CA ALA A 27 -44.32 12.87 -9.02
C ALA A 27 -45.12 12.23 -7.86
N ALA A 28 -44.44 11.56 -6.94
CA ALA A 28 -45.09 10.98 -5.76
C ALA A 28 -45.72 12.01 -4.80
N LEU A 29 -45.33 13.28 -4.87
CA LEU A 29 -45.96 14.35 -4.07
C LEU A 29 -47.32 14.79 -4.60
N GLU A 30 -47.65 14.41 -5.83
CA GLU A 30 -48.92 14.73 -6.50
C GLU A 30 -49.96 13.59 -6.37
N LEU A 31 -49.58 12.45 -5.75
CA LEU A 31 -50.46 11.29 -5.58
C LEU A 31 -51.61 11.62 -4.64
N THR A 32 -52.84 11.25 -5.07
CA THR A 32 -54.02 11.28 -4.24
C THR A 32 -54.16 9.99 -3.41
N ASP A 33 -55.02 10.01 -2.40
CA ASP A 33 -55.33 8.81 -1.61
C ASP A 33 -55.89 7.68 -2.50
N ASP A 34 -56.66 8.01 -3.55
CA ASP A 34 -57.21 7.05 -4.51
C ASP A 34 -56.08 6.42 -5.37
N ASP A 35 -55.09 7.21 -5.78
CA ASP A 35 -53.90 6.69 -6.50
C ASP A 35 -53.10 5.72 -5.61
N ILE A 36 -52.91 6.08 -4.35
CA ILE A 36 -52.21 5.24 -3.37
C ILE A 36 -52.96 3.92 -3.18
N ALA A 37 -54.28 3.99 -2.94
CA ALA A 37 -55.10 2.81 -2.77
C ALA A 37 -55.08 1.90 -4.02
N THR A 38 -55.03 2.48 -5.21
CA THR A 38 -54.91 1.74 -6.47
C THR A 38 -53.56 1.01 -6.54
N PHE A 39 -52.44 1.67 -6.24
CA PHE A 39 -51.13 1.05 -6.24
C PHE A 39 -51.02 -0.07 -5.21
N GLU A 40 -51.58 0.11 -4.03
CA GLU A 40 -51.58 -0.92 -2.99
C GLU A 40 -52.46 -2.13 -3.41
N ALA A 41 -53.60 -1.89 -4.07
CA ALA A 41 -54.43 -2.95 -4.63
C ALA A 41 -53.72 -3.73 -5.76
N GLU A 42 -52.83 -3.07 -6.51
CA GLU A 42 -51.93 -3.71 -7.48
C GLU A 42 -50.78 -4.50 -6.82
N GLY A 43 -50.66 -4.46 -5.50
CA GLY A 43 -49.61 -5.13 -4.74
C GLY A 43 -48.28 -4.38 -4.75
N ARG A 44 -48.28 -3.09 -5.10
CA ARG A 44 -47.05 -2.27 -5.02
C ARG A 44 -46.74 -1.95 -3.57
N THR A 45 -45.48 -2.06 -3.21
CA THR A 45 -44.93 -1.65 -1.90
C THR A 45 -44.17 -0.33 -2.06
N PRO A 46 -44.42 0.67 -1.18
CA PRO A 46 -43.74 1.96 -1.30
C PRO A 46 -42.26 1.86 -0.96
N HIS A 47 -41.47 2.63 -1.68
CA HIS A 47 -40.11 3.02 -1.26
C HIS A 47 -40.15 4.45 -0.75
N TYR A 48 -39.19 4.79 0.11
CA TYR A 48 -39.14 6.09 0.76
C TYR A 48 -37.97 6.91 0.27
N ARG A 49 -38.23 8.19 0.00
CA ARG A 49 -37.19 9.17 -0.36
C ARG A 49 -37.16 10.29 0.69
N PHE A 50 -36.01 10.84 0.94
CA PHE A 50 -35.87 12.08 1.68
C PHE A 50 -36.05 13.26 0.71
N LYS A 51 -37.04 14.14 0.98
CA LYS A 51 -37.29 15.31 0.14
C LYS A 51 -36.27 16.38 0.47
N LEU A 52 -35.34 16.63 -0.46
CA LEU A 52 -34.38 17.71 -0.37
C LEU A 52 -35.05 19.08 -0.46
N SER A 53 -34.54 20.07 0.27
CA SER A 53 -35.09 21.43 0.32
C SER A 53 -35.10 22.14 -1.03
N GLY A 54 -34.14 21.81 -1.88
CA GLY A 54 -33.86 22.54 -3.14
C GLY A 54 -33.02 23.78 -2.94
N ASN A 55 -32.57 24.07 -1.71
CA ASN A 55 -31.68 25.18 -1.42
C ASN A 55 -30.20 24.75 -1.57
N PRO A 56 -29.30 25.71 -1.84
CA PRO A 56 -27.87 25.40 -1.82
C PRO A 56 -27.39 25.05 -0.41
N ILE A 57 -26.65 23.96 -0.29
CA ILE A 57 -25.95 23.58 0.94
C ILE A 57 -24.49 24.00 0.78
N ILE A 58 -24.00 24.77 1.76
CA ILE A 58 -22.64 25.31 1.78
C ILE A 58 -21.95 24.86 3.06
N TRP A 59 -20.72 24.33 2.94
CA TRP A 59 -19.87 24.01 4.07
C TRP A 59 -18.40 24.27 3.75
N ASP A 60 -17.59 24.43 4.77
CA ASP A 60 -16.13 24.53 4.63
C ASP A 60 -15.50 23.15 4.82
N ASP A 61 -14.88 22.63 3.76
CA ASP A 61 -14.22 21.34 3.74
C ASP A 61 -12.73 21.52 4.06
N MET A 62 -12.21 20.72 4.99
CA MET A 62 -10.84 20.88 5.48
C MET A 62 -9.76 20.75 4.39
N VAL A 63 -10.04 20.04 3.29
CA VAL A 63 -9.11 19.83 2.17
C VAL A 63 -9.49 20.68 0.97
N ARG A 64 -10.79 20.75 0.66
CA ARG A 64 -11.30 21.36 -0.57
C ARG A 64 -11.72 22.82 -0.39
N GLY A 65 -11.76 23.34 0.85
CA GLY A 65 -12.30 24.65 1.17
C GLY A 65 -13.80 24.74 0.97
N GLU A 66 -14.34 25.92 0.75
CA GLU A 66 -15.78 26.09 0.57
C GLU A 66 -16.34 25.18 -0.52
N GLN A 67 -17.33 24.38 -0.16
CA GLN A 67 -18.09 23.53 -1.06
C GLN A 67 -19.54 24.03 -1.11
N ARG A 68 -20.14 23.94 -2.31
CA ARG A 68 -21.50 24.35 -2.55
C ARG A 68 -22.20 23.31 -3.41
N ILE A 69 -23.28 22.77 -2.92
CA ILE A 69 -24.13 21.79 -3.63
C ILE A 69 -25.52 22.37 -3.82
N GLU A 70 -25.97 22.47 -5.07
CA GLU A 70 -27.32 22.87 -5.43
C GLU A 70 -28.24 21.66 -5.31
N THR A 71 -28.92 21.51 -4.18
CA THR A 71 -29.76 20.32 -3.94
C THR A 71 -30.98 20.24 -4.85
N ALA A 72 -31.40 21.37 -5.47
CA ALA A 72 -32.39 21.39 -6.54
C ALA A 72 -31.96 20.58 -7.78
N SER A 73 -30.65 20.40 -8.00
CA SER A 73 -30.10 19.59 -9.11
C SER A 73 -29.90 18.11 -8.76
N LEU A 74 -30.21 17.73 -7.55
CA LEU A 74 -30.09 16.36 -7.07
C LEU A 74 -31.44 15.65 -7.07
N SER A 75 -31.40 14.33 -7.26
CA SER A 75 -32.55 13.49 -6.97
C SER A 75 -32.72 13.33 -5.46
N ASP A 76 -33.95 13.41 -4.98
CA ASP A 76 -34.28 13.03 -3.62
C ASP A 76 -33.77 11.61 -3.33
N PRO A 77 -32.84 11.41 -2.38
CA PRO A 77 -32.25 10.11 -2.16
C PRO A 77 -33.26 9.10 -1.65
N VAL A 78 -33.22 7.89 -2.19
CA VAL A 78 -34.00 6.78 -1.61
C VAL A 78 -33.32 6.40 -0.30
N ILE A 79 -34.07 6.46 0.79
CA ILE A 79 -33.60 6.09 2.13
C ILE A 79 -33.99 4.68 2.52
N ARG A 80 -35.15 4.18 2.02
CA ARG A 80 -35.65 2.83 2.24
C ARG A 80 -36.29 2.27 0.98
N ARG A 81 -35.91 1.08 0.58
CA ARG A 81 -36.50 0.35 -0.56
C ARG A 81 -37.84 -0.27 -0.22
N ALA A 82 -38.57 -0.67 -1.25
CA ALA A 82 -39.84 -1.37 -1.13
C ALA A 82 -39.73 -2.73 -0.39
N ASP A 83 -38.57 -3.39 -0.46
CA ASP A 83 -38.27 -4.61 0.28
C ASP A 83 -37.93 -4.39 1.77
N GLY A 84 -37.98 -3.15 2.23
CA GLY A 84 -37.65 -2.76 3.59
C GLY A 84 -36.17 -2.48 3.85
N THR A 85 -35.31 -2.69 2.87
CA THR A 85 -33.85 -2.45 2.99
C THR A 85 -33.52 -0.97 3.11
N TRP A 86 -32.81 -0.58 4.13
CA TRP A 86 -32.28 0.77 4.28
C TRP A 86 -31.09 0.99 3.35
N LEU A 87 -31.01 2.17 2.75
CA LEU A 87 -29.90 2.56 1.89
C LEU A 87 -28.92 3.46 2.63
N TYR A 88 -27.66 3.37 2.24
CA TYR A 88 -26.50 3.98 2.87
C TYR A 88 -26.72 5.40 3.44
N THR A 89 -27.40 6.26 2.71
CA THR A 89 -27.49 7.70 3.03
C THR A 89 -28.11 7.98 4.40
N LEU A 90 -29.17 7.28 4.79
CA LEU A 90 -29.82 7.50 6.08
C LEU A 90 -29.12 6.76 7.23
N PRO A 91 -28.84 5.45 7.15
CA PRO A 91 -28.12 4.76 8.22
C PRO A 91 -26.78 5.39 8.58
N SER A 92 -26.00 5.81 7.57
CA SER A 92 -24.70 6.46 7.84
C SER A 92 -24.83 7.75 8.63
N VAL A 93 -25.89 8.55 8.36
CA VAL A 93 -26.15 9.79 9.11
C VAL A 93 -26.61 9.48 10.53
N VAL A 94 -27.49 8.49 10.71
CA VAL A 94 -27.98 8.08 12.05
C VAL A 94 -26.80 7.57 12.89
N ASP A 95 -25.97 6.70 12.33
CA ASP A 95 -24.78 6.17 13.01
C ASP A 95 -23.79 7.30 13.39
N ASP A 96 -23.58 8.27 12.48
CA ASP A 96 -22.72 9.44 12.75
C ASP A 96 -23.26 10.31 13.88
N ILE A 97 -24.60 10.50 13.96
CA ILE A 97 -25.24 11.24 15.04
C ILE A 97 -25.13 10.47 16.36
N ASP A 98 -25.51 9.20 16.38
CA ASP A 98 -25.52 8.36 17.58
C ASP A 98 -24.11 8.13 18.16
N ALA A 99 -23.10 8.05 17.30
CA ALA A 99 -21.70 7.91 17.70
C ALA A 99 -21.02 9.27 17.96
N GLU A 100 -21.73 10.39 17.85
CA GLU A 100 -21.19 11.75 18.04
C GLU A 100 -19.95 12.02 17.18
N ILE A 101 -19.98 11.58 15.90
CA ILE A 101 -18.85 11.76 14.98
C ILE A 101 -18.59 13.25 14.77
N THR A 102 -17.38 13.68 15.02
CA THR A 102 -16.96 15.09 14.90
C THR A 102 -16.42 15.43 13.52
N HIS A 103 -15.79 14.46 12.85
CA HIS A 103 -15.13 14.64 11.54
C HIS A 103 -15.42 13.45 10.64
N VAL A 104 -15.88 13.73 9.40
CA VAL A 104 -16.06 12.74 8.34
C VAL A 104 -14.96 12.95 7.30
N ILE A 105 -13.98 12.03 7.26
CA ILE A 105 -12.81 12.08 6.38
C ILE A 105 -12.93 10.96 5.36
N ARG A 106 -13.07 11.31 4.05
CA ARG A 106 -13.37 10.31 3.00
C ARG A 106 -12.94 10.75 1.60
N GLY A 107 -13.17 9.93 0.60
CA GLY A 107 -12.88 10.25 -0.80
C GLY A 107 -13.80 11.32 -1.38
N GLU A 108 -13.30 12.08 -2.34
CA GLU A 108 -14.02 13.18 -3.00
C GLU A 108 -15.24 12.75 -3.82
N ASP A 109 -15.38 11.46 -4.13
CA ASP A 109 -16.55 10.88 -4.78
C ASP A 109 -17.82 11.02 -3.92
N HIS A 110 -17.67 11.28 -2.63
CA HIS A 110 -18.76 11.53 -1.70
C HIS A 110 -19.13 13.02 -1.51
N VAL A 111 -18.47 13.96 -2.15
CA VAL A 111 -18.75 15.41 -1.98
C VAL A 111 -20.23 15.72 -2.23
N THR A 112 -20.80 15.21 -3.33
CA THR A 112 -22.22 15.41 -3.64
C THR A 112 -23.14 14.78 -2.59
N ASN A 113 -22.77 13.62 -2.05
CA ASN A 113 -23.55 12.95 -1.00
C ASN A 113 -23.59 13.77 0.28
N SER A 114 -22.50 14.50 0.60
CA SER A 114 -22.43 15.33 1.79
C SER A 114 -23.51 16.40 1.83
N GLY A 115 -23.85 17.02 0.69
CA GLY A 115 -24.95 17.98 0.62
C GLY A 115 -26.29 17.39 1.08
N ALA A 116 -26.65 16.20 0.58
CA ALA A 116 -27.86 15.52 1.00
C ALA A 116 -27.80 15.04 2.46
N GLN A 117 -26.64 14.55 2.91
CA GLN A 117 -26.44 14.10 4.30
C GLN A 117 -26.55 15.24 5.31
N ILE A 118 -26.03 16.43 4.98
CA ILE A 118 -26.20 17.63 5.82
C ILE A 118 -27.68 17.94 6.05
N GLU A 119 -28.50 17.96 4.99
CA GLU A 119 -29.94 18.21 5.14
C GLU A 119 -30.64 17.12 6.01
N ILE A 120 -30.22 15.86 5.89
CA ILE A 120 -30.78 14.76 6.68
C ILE A 120 -30.35 14.92 8.16
N ILE A 121 -29.09 15.26 8.44
CA ILE A 121 -28.59 15.53 9.80
C ILE A 121 -29.39 16.63 10.45
N GLU A 122 -29.58 17.75 9.75
CA GLU A 122 -30.37 18.90 10.24
C GLU A 122 -31.84 18.53 10.48
N ALA A 123 -32.46 17.77 9.58
CA ALA A 123 -33.84 17.29 9.73
C ALA A 123 -34.03 16.35 10.93
N LEU A 124 -32.99 15.59 11.30
CA LEU A 124 -32.96 14.74 12.51
C LEU A 124 -32.56 15.50 13.78
N GLY A 125 -32.23 16.80 13.67
CA GLY A 125 -31.78 17.62 14.80
C GLY A 125 -30.37 17.28 15.27
N GLY A 126 -29.57 16.61 14.45
CA GLY A 126 -28.18 16.25 14.71
C GLY A 126 -27.22 17.43 14.50
N LYS A 127 -26.00 17.28 15.00
CA LYS A 127 -24.92 18.23 14.75
C LYS A 127 -24.15 17.84 13.50
N VAL A 128 -24.05 18.77 12.55
CA VAL A 128 -23.28 18.55 11.32
C VAL A 128 -21.80 18.38 11.65
N PRO A 129 -21.14 17.28 11.26
CA PRO A 129 -19.71 17.08 11.47
C PRO A 129 -18.88 17.97 10.53
N VAL A 130 -17.60 18.11 10.83
CA VAL A 130 -16.64 18.71 9.91
C VAL A 130 -16.32 17.69 8.81
N PHE A 131 -16.33 18.13 7.54
CA PHE A 131 -15.98 17.25 6.42
C PHE A 131 -14.57 17.49 5.90
N ALA A 132 -13.94 16.43 5.42
CA ALA A 132 -12.69 16.45 4.70
C ALA A 132 -12.74 15.46 3.53
N HIS A 133 -12.74 15.96 2.30
CA HIS A 133 -12.78 15.15 1.09
C HIS A 133 -11.42 15.23 0.36
N PHE A 134 -10.67 14.14 0.38
CA PHE A 134 -9.40 14.06 -0.33
C PHE A 134 -9.56 13.36 -1.68
N SER A 135 -8.61 13.62 -2.56
CA SER A 135 -8.60 13.09 -3.92
C SER A 135 -8.54 11.57 -3.94
N LEU A 136 -9.21 10.97 -4.92
CA LEU A 136 -9.13 9.53 -5.14
C LEU A 136 -7.71 9.12 -5.52
N MET A 137 -7.31 7.95 -5.05
CA MET A 137 -6.08 7.31 -5.52
C MET A 137 -6.31 6.66 -6.89
N LEU A 138 -5.38 6.93 -7.79
CA LEU A 138 -5.30 6.31 -9.11
C LEU A 138 -4.11 5.36 -9.17
N THR A 139 -4.13 4.43 -10.11
CA THR A 139 -2.95 3.63 -10.47
C THR A 139 -1.87 4.50 -11.09
N ALA A 140 -0.64 4.01 -11.20
CA ALA A 140 0.49 4.73 -11.79
C ALA A 140 0.19 5.22 -13.22
N ASP A 141 -0.59 4.47 -14.02
CA ASP A 141 -1.04 4.82 -15.37
C ASP A 141 -2.27 5.76 -15.40
N GLY A 142 -2.83 6.10 -14.23
CA GLY A 142 -3.97 7.02 -14.09
C GLY A 142 -5.34 6.36 -14.14
N GLY A 143 -5.42 5.03 -14.13
CA GLY A 143 -6.65 4.27 -14.01
C GLY A 143 -7.20 4.28 -12.58
N ALA A 144 -8.47 3.91 -12.40
CA ALA A 144 -9.04 3.74 -11.07
C ALA A 144 -8.44 2.51 -10.37
N LEU A 145 -8.05 2.64 -9.09
CA LEU A 145 -7.69 1.49 -8.27
C LEU A 145 -8.90 0.57 -8.14
N SER A 146 -8.84 -0.59 -8.76
CA SER A 146 -9.93 -1.57 -8.73
C SER A 146 -9.47 -2.89 -8.12
N LYS A 147 -10.38 -3.59 -7.45
CA LYS A 147 -10.15 -4.94 -6.88
C LYS A 147 -9.71 -5.99 -7.93
N ARG A 148 -9.86 -5.67 -9.24
CA ARG A 148 -9.48 -6.55 -10.35
C ARG A 148 -7.98 -6.52 -10.68
N LEU A 149 -7.24 -5.54 -10.15
CA LEU A 149 -5.78 -5.42 -10.35
C LEU A 149 -4.97 -6.32 -9.42
N GLY A 150 -5.53 -7.40 -8.91
CA GLY A 150 -4.96 -8.46 -8.05
C GLY A 150 -3.65 -8.05 -7.35
N SER A 151 -3.43 -8.31 -6.11
CA SER A 151 -2.19 -8.01 -5.36
C SER A 151 -2.02 -6.61 -4.72
N LEU A 152 -3.03 -5.73 -4.75
CA LEU A 152 -2.97 -4.43 -4.05
C LEU A 152 -3.78 -4.38 -2.75
N SER A 153 -4.20 -5.53 -2.20
CA SER A 153 -4.85 -5.54 -0.90
C SER A 153 -3.81 -5.43 0.23
N LEU A 154 -4.20 -4.82 1.36
CA LEU A 154 -3.35 -4.79 2.56
C LEU A 154 -2.97 -6.20 3.02
N ARG A 155 -3.84 -7.17 2.80
CA ARG A 155 -3.58 -8.58 3.12
C ARG A 155 -2.44 -9.13 2.26
N ASP A 156 -2.51 -8.91 0.94
CA ASP A 156 -1.46 -9.39 0.03
C ASP A 156 -0.11 -8.73 0.33
N MET A 157 -0.09 -7.44 0.64
CA MET A 157 1.11 -6.72 1.05
C MET A 157 1.69 -7.30 2.34
N ARG A 158 0.86 -7.56 3.35
CA ARG A 158 1.28 -8.20 4.59
C ARG A 158 1.82 -9.60 4.35
N ASP A 159 1.10 -10.41 3.57
CA ASP A 159 1.44 -11.81 3.31
C ASP A 159 2.71 -11.91 2.44
N SER A 160 3.02 -10.88 1.63
CA SER A 160 4.28 -10.74 0.91
C SER A 160 5.44 -10.22 1.77
N GLY A 161 5.19 -9.82 3.02
CA GLY A 161 6.23 -9.39 3.96
C GLY A 161 6.61 -7.91 3.87
N VAL A 162 5.73 -7.06 3.33
CA VAL A 162 5.91 -5.60 3.35
C VAL A 162 5.76 -5.08 4.78
N GLU A 163 6.71 -4.28 5.23
CA GLU A 163 6.65 -3.62 6.54
C GLU A 163 5.52 -2.58 6.56
N PRO A 164 4.67 -2.55 7.62
CA PRO A 164 3.54 -1.63 7.68
C PRO A 164 3.93 -0.16 7.51
N MET A 165 5.10 0.22 8.02
CA MET A 165 5.58 1.61 7.94
C MET A 165 5.98 2.02 6.53
N SER A 166 6.29 1.07 5.63
CA SER A 166 6.53 1.35 4.20
C SER A 166 5.27 1.92 3.54
N LEU A 167 4.14 1.26 3.76
CA LEU A 167 2.86 1.70 3.23
C LEU A 167 2.39 2.99 3.91
N ASN A 168 2.49 3.08 5.24
CA ASN A 168 2.08 4.26 6.00
C ASN A 168 2.90 5.49 5.61
N SER A 169 4.22 5.35 5.39
CA SER A 169 5.08 6.43 4.92
C SER A 169 4.67 6.93 3.54
N LEU A 170 4.30 6.03 2.63
CA LEU A 170 3.80 6.39 1.30
C LEU A 170 2.46 7.12 1.40
N ILE A 171 1.46 6.49 2.04
CA ILE A 171 0.08 7.01 2.08
C ILE A 171 0.03 8.38 2.75
N ALA A 172 0.79 8.60 3.82
CA ALA A 172 0.81 9.90 4.52
C ALA A 172 1.37 11.06 3.68
N ARG A 173 2.06 10.76 2.59
CA ARG A 173 2.62 11.77 1.67
C ARG A 173 1.92 11.80 0.31
N LEU A 174 1.14 10.78 -0.03
CA LEU A 174 0.35 10.79 -1.26
C LEU A 174 -0.62 11.97 -1.28
N GLY A 175 -0.63 12.68 -2.40
CA GLY A 175 -1.46 13.88 -2.55
C GLY A 175 -0.89 15.13 -1.87
N THR A 176 0.31 15.09 -1.30
CA THR A 176 1.05 16.25 -0.80
C THR A 176 2.20 16.63 -1.73
N ALA A 177 2.80 17.80 -1.52
CA ALA A 177 4.04 18.22 -2.20
C ALA A 177 5.31 17.74 -1.45
N ASP A 178 5.16 17.01 -0.34
CA ASP A 178 6.26 16.54 0.47
C ASP A 178 6.97 15.34 -0.18
N PRO A 179 8.29 15.23 0.01
CA PRO A 179 9.02 14.05 -0.44
C PRO A 179 8.52 12.81 0.31
N VAL A 180 8.45 11.71 -0.42
CA VAL A 180 8.15 10.40 0.16
C VAL A 180 9.44 9.82 0.72
N GLU A 181 9.54 9.79 2.06
CA GLU A 181 10.69 9.27 2.79
C GLU A 181 10.27 8.16 3.75
N PRO A 182 11.13 7.16 4.01
CA PRO A 182 10.85 6.12 4.97
C PRO A 182 10.80 6.71 6.39
N VAL A 183 9.75 6.35 7.12
CA VAL A 183 9.60 6.72 8.54
C VAL A 183 9.45 5.43 9.34
N GLN A 184 10.25 5.28 10.40
CA GLN A 184 10.33 4.03 11.16
C GLN A 184 9.18 3.83 12.15
N ASP A 185 8.50 4.90 12.57
CA ASP A 185 7.45 4.83 13.58
C ASP A 185 6.27 5.78 13.31
N MET A 186 5.10 5.41 13.82
CA MET A 186 3.86 6.17 13.66
C MET A 186 3.88 7.53 14.36
N ALA A 187 4.58 7.66 15.48
CA ALA A 187 4.59 8.92 16.24
C ALA A 187 5.28 10.02 15.44
N THR A 188 6.40 9.69 14.80
CA THR A 188 7.12 10.59 13.87
C THR A 188 6.25 10.95 12.67
N LEU A 189 5.54 9.97 12.10
CA LEU A 189 4.68 10.18 10.96
C LEU A 189 3.49 11.11 11.30
N ILE A 190 2.84 10.89 12.45
CA ILE A 190 1.73 11.71 12.94
C ILE A 190 2.19 13.14 13.21
N LYS A 191 3.35 13.33 13.85
CA LYS A 191 3.91 14.66 14.14
C LYS A 191 4.14 15.49 12.86
N GLY A 192 4.48 14.83 11.77
CA GLY A 192 4.73 15.48 10.47
C GLY A 192 3.50 15.59 9.57
N PHE A 193 2.32 15.10 10.00
CA PHE A 193 1.11 15.11 9.20
C PHE A 193 0.31 16.41 9.39
N ASP A 194 -0.09 17.03 8.27
CA ASP A 194 -0.98 18.20 8.25
C ASP A 194 -1.98 18.06 7.08
N MET A 195 -3.27 17.98 7.40
CA MET A 195 -4.34 17.87 6.40
C MET A 195 -4.38 19.04 5.41
N LYS A 196 -3.93 20.22 5.82
CA LYS A 196 -3.88 21.41 4.93
C LYS A 196 -2.88 21.28 3.79
N ARG A 197 -1.95 20.32 3.89
CA ARG A 197 -0.95 20.05 2.86
C ARG A 197 -1.46 19.07 1.78
N LEU A 198 -2.64 18.46 1.99
CA LEU A 198 -3.27 17.59 1.00
C LEU A 198 -3.76 18.42 -0.19
N GLY A 199 -3.33 18.03 -1.38
CA GLY A 199 -3.74 18.64 -2.65
C GLY A 199 -5.09 18.13 -3.14
N ARG A 200 -5.62 18.81 -4.16
CA ARG A 200 -6.87 18.41 -4.84
C ARG A 200 -6.63 17.57 -6.10
N ALA A 201 -5.37 17.44 -6.51
CA ALA A 201 -5.02 16.60 -7.65
C ALA A 201 -5.07 15.12 -7.27
N PRO A 202 -5.55 14.22 -8.15
CA PRO A 202 -5.54 12.80 -7.89
C PRO A 202 -4.14 12.29 -7.54
N ALA A 203 -4.04 11.51 -6.47
CA ALA A 203 -2.80 10.89 -6.04
C ALA A 203 -2.56 9.59 -6.82
N ARG A 204 -1.35 9.40 -7.35
CA ARG A 204 -0.99 8.16 -8.04
C ARG A 204 -0.30 7.22 -7.07
N PHE A 205 -0.84 6.02 -6.95
CA PHE A 205 -0.27 4.94 -6.16
C PHE A 205 0.51 3.99 -7.06
N ASP A 206 1.79 3.80 -6.74
CA ASP A 206 2.66 2.82 -7.38
C ASP A 206 3.15 1.79 -6.35
N ALA A 207 2.94 0.51 -6.62
CA ALA A 207 3.40 -0.57 -5.76
C ALA A 207 4.94 -0.65 -5.70
N GLU A 208 5.64 -0.21 -6.75
CA GLU A 208 7.09 -0.13 -6.74
C GLU A 208 7.62 0.88 -5.72
N ASP A 209 6.88 1.97 -5.47
CA ASP A 209 7.22 2.94 -4.42
C ASP A 209 7.19 2.27 -3.04
N VAL A 210 6.18 1.43 -2.78
CA VAL A 210 6.11 0.65 -1.53
C VAL A 210 7.33 -0.26 -1.40
N THR A 211 7.70 -0.96 -2.47
CA THR A 211 8.86 -1.87 -2.47
C THR A 211 10.16 -1.12 -2.21
N ARG A 212 10.35 0.05 -2.85
CA ARG A 212 11.52 0.91 -2.62
C ARG A 212 11.59 1.44 -1.19
N LEU A 213 10.45 1.86 -0.64
CA LEU A 213 10.37 2.30 0.76
C LEU A 213 10.65 1.14 1.72
N ASN A 214 10.14 -0.05 1.41
CA ASN A 214 10.36 -1.24 2.22
C ASN A 214 11.85 -1.58 2.34
N ALA A 215 12.56 -1.59 1.23
CA ALA A 215 14.01 -1.78 1.24
C ALA A 215 14.70 -0.73 2.13
N ARG A 216 14.36 0.56 1.99
CA ARG A 216 14.96 1.63 2.80
C ARG A 216 14.63 1.49 4.30
N ILE A 217 13.40 1.11 4.66
CA ILE A 217 13.03 0.85 6.06
C ILE A 217 13.86 -0.29 6.64
N LEU A 218 14.05 -1.39 5.90
CA LEU A 218 14.90 -2.51 6.33
C LEU A 218 16.38 -2.09 6.45
N HIS A 219 16.88 -1.29 5.51
CA HIS A 219 18.27 -0.82 5.54
C HIS A 219 18.57 0.06 6.76
N ASP A 220 17.58 0.83 7.22
CA ASP A 220 17.70 1.71 8.39
C ASP A 220 17.25 1.02 9.70
N MET A 221 16.69 -0.20 9.63
CA MET A 221 16.15 -0.91 10.79
C MET A 221 17.29 -1.28 11.78
N PRO A 222 17.16 -0.91 13.06
CA PRO A 222 18.14 -1.29 14.08
C PRO A 222 18.06 -2.79 14.38
N TYR A 223 19.18 -3.37 14.80
CA TYR A 223 19.27 -4.81 15.13
C TYR A 223 18.23 -5.23 16.15
N GLU A 224 17.99 -4.44 17.18
CA GLU A 224 17.05 -4.72 18.26
C GLU A 224 15.61 -4.95 17.75
N ALA A 225 15.22 -4.25 16.68
CA ALA A 225 13.93 -4.43 16.04
C ALA A 225 13.89 -5.70 15.15
N ALA A 226 15.01 -6.08 14.55
CA ALA A 226 15.12 -7.25 13.70
C ALA A 226 15.37 -8.55 14.49
N ALA A 227 16.01 -8.46 15.65
CA ALA A 227 16.55 -9.60 16.42
C ALA A 227 15.52 -10.71 16.70
N PRO A 228 14.28 -10.45 17.15
CA PRO A 228 13.30 -11.52 17.40
C PRO A 228 13.00 -12.34 16.14
N ARG A 229 12.81 -11.66 15.01
CA ARG A 229 12.52 -12.30 13.71
C ARG A 229 13.73 -13.07 13.18
N LEU A 230 14.93 -12.53 13.36
CA LEU A 230 16.19 -13.18 13.00
C LEU A 230 16.39 -14.48 13.80
N ALA A 231 16.10 -14.46 15.10
CA ALA A 231 16.17 -15.63 15.96
C ALA A 231 15.22 -16.74 15.51
N GLU A 232 13.96 -16.40 15.14
CA GLU A 232 12.99 -17.35 14.59
C GLU A 232 13.48 -18.01 13.30
N MET A 233 14.25 -17.28 12.48
CA MET A 233 14.84 -17.78 11.25
C MET A 233 16.15 -18.57 11.49
N GLY A 234 16.64 -18.62 12.73
CA GLY A 234 17.92 -19.24 13.09
C GLY A 234 19.12 -18.53 12.49
N ALA A 235 19.04 -17.21 12.37
CA ALA A 235 20.17 -16.37 11.95
C ALA A 235 21.25 -16.30 13.05
N PRO A 236 22.52 -16.00 12.70
CA PRO A 236 23.54 -15.70 13.68
C PRO A 236 23.15 -14.55 14.61
N GLU A 237 23.46 -14.69 15.89
CA GLU A 237 23.22 -13.65 16.88
C GLU A 237 24.17 -12.47 16.68
N GLY A 238 23.68 -11.26 17.02
CA GLY A 238 24.47 -10.04 17.04
C GLY A 238 24.24 -9.11 15.85
N ALA A 239 24.51 -7.84 16.09
CA ALA A 239 24.28 -6.76 15.13
C ALA A 239 25.12 -6.91 13.85
N ALA A 240 26.34 -7.49 13.95
CA ALA A 240 27.24 -7.62 12.82
C ALA A 240 26.62 -8.39 11.62
N PHE A 241 25.87 -9.47 11.89
CA PHE A 241 25.15 -10.19 10.84
C PHE A 241 24.13 -9.28 10.17
N TRP A 242 23.26 -8.65 10.97
CA TRP A 242 22.20 -7.78 10.47
C TRP A 242 22.74 -6.61 9.66
N ASP A 243 23.71 -5.90 10.20
CA ASP A 243 24.33 -4.73 9.55
C ASP A 243 25.05 -5.11 8.24
N GLY A 244 25.62 -6.31 8.18
CA GLY A 244 26.26 -6.81 6.96
C GLY A 244 25.29 -7.22 5.84
N VAL A 245 24.02 -7.51 6.15
CA VAL A 245 23.08 -8.05 5.16
C VAL A 245 21.89 -7.13 4.86
N LYS A 246 21.46 -6.29 5.81
CA LYS A 246 20.25 -5.47 5.69
C LYS A 246 20.21 -4.57 4.45
N GLY A 247 21.37 -4.04 4.03
CA GLY A 247 21.49 -3.20 2.83
C GLY A 247 21.20 -3.91 1.50
N ASN A 248 21.01 -5.23 1.52
CA ASN A 248 20.68 -6.03 0.34
C ASN A 248 19.25 -6.58 0.35
N LEU A 249 18.47 -6.26 1.38
CA LEU A 249 17.11 -6.77 1.53
C LEU A 249 16.10 -5.86 0.85
N THR A 250 15.15 -6.46 0.18
CA THR A 250 13.93 -5.81 -0.28
C THR A 250 12.76 -6.19 0.62
N LEU A 251 12.72 -7.44 1.04
CA LEU A 251 11.79 -7.98 2.03
C LEU A 251 12.57 -8.62 3.17
N PHE A 252 12.00 -8.65 4.37
CA PHE A 252 12.66 -9.31 5.50
C PHE A 252 12.88 -10.81 5.25
N ALA A 253 11.99 -11.44 4.50
CA ALA A 253 12.09 -12.84 4.12
C ALA A 253 13.34 -13.17 3.29
N ASP A 254 13.96 -12.18 2.61
CA ASP A 254 15.18 -12.35 1.84
C ASP A 254 16.38 -12.81 2.69
N VAL A 255 16.29 -12.61 4.02
CA VAL A 255 17.25 -13.16 4.99
C VAL A 255 17.39 -14.68 4.84
N ALA A 256 16.30 -15.39 4.52
CA ALA A 256 16.33 -16.83 4.31
C ALA A 256 17.27 -17.26 3.17
N ASP A 257 17.33 -16.45 2.11
CA ASP A 257 18.24 -16.69 0.99
C ASP A 257 19.70 -16.52 1.40
N ILE A 258 19.96 -15.51 2.23
CA ILE A 258 21.30 -15.25 2.76
C ILE A 258 21.70 -16.38 3.73
N LEU A 259 20.80 -16.82 4.59
CA LEU A 259 21.04 -17.96 5.47
C LEU A 259 21.35 -19.26 4.70
N ARG A 260 20.67 -19.48 3.57
CA ARG A 260 20.99 -20.60 2.67
C ARG A 260 22.41 -20.46 2.08
N LEU A 261 22.83 -19.25 1.70
CA LEU A 261 24.21 -19.03 1.25
C LEU A 261 25.25 -19.34 2.32
N ILE A 262 24.95 -19.00 3.58
CA ILE A 262 25.87 -19.23 4.70
C ILE A 262 25.90 -20.71 5.11
N LYS A 263 24.69 -21.33 5.26
CA LYS A 263 24.57 -22.69 5.78
C LYS A 263 24.80 -23.77 4.72
N GLY A 264 24.55 -23.46 3.44
CA GLY A 264 24.60 -24.41 2.34
C GLY A 264 23.40 -25.36 2.25
N PRO A 265 23.38 -26.28 1.32
CA PRO A 265 24.39 -26.41 0.25
C PRO A 265 24.28 -25.30 -0.80
N VAL A 266 25.42 -24.92 -1.35
CA VAL A 266 25.53 -23.96 -2.45
C VAL A 266 26.26 -24.63 -3.62
N SER A 267 25.68 -24.58 -4.82
CA SER A 267 26.34 -25.06 -6.04
C SER A 267 27.24 -23.93 -6.57
N PRO A 268 28.57 -24.09 -6.51
CA PRO A 268 29.53 -23.12 -7.02
C PRO A 268 29.36 -22.89 -8.52
N VAL A 269 29.53 -21.64 -8.97
CA VAL A 269 29.62 -21.31 -10.38
C VAL A 269 31.07 -21.02 -10.71
N ILE A 270 31.67 -21.88 -11.51
CA ILE A 270 33.08 -21.80 -11.93
C ILE A 270 33.14 -21.77 -13.45
N GLU A 271 33.60 -20.66 -14.01
CA GLU A 271 33.81 -20.55 -15.46
C GLU A 271 35.14 -21.25 -15.84
N ALA A 272 35.18 -21.86 -17.03
CA ALA A 272 36.33 -22.64 -17.48
C ALA A 272 37.67 -21.85 -17.48
N GLY A 273 37.60 -20.54 -17.72
CA GLY A 273 38.77 -19.64 -17.67
C GLY A 273 39.25 -19.22 -16.28
N ASP A 274 38.53 -19.60 -15.24
CA ASP A 274 38.85 -19.19 -13.86
C ASP A 274 39.38 -20.34 -12.98
N ALA A 275 39.51 -21.56 -13.52
CA ALA A 275 39.95 -22.73 -12.75
C ALA A 275 41.31 -22.54 -12.11
N ASP A 276 42.34 -22.09 -12.86
CA ASP A 276 43.68 -21.85 -12.35
C ASP A 276 43.70 -20.73 -11.31
N TYR A 277 42.90 -19.69 -11.51
CA TYR A 277 42.74 -18.59 -10.57
C TYR A 277 42.13 -19.06 -9.25
N LEU A 278 41.08 -19.87 -9.30
CA LEU A 278 40.44 -20.39 -8.09
C LEU A 278 41.33 -21.41 -7.36
N ALA A 279 42.19 -22.16 -8.08
CA ALA A 279 43.18 -22.98 -7.45
C ALA A 279 44.23 -22.13 -6.68
N ALA A 280 44.73 -21.04 -7.29
CA ALA A 280 45.60 -20.10 -6.59
C ALA A 280 44.91 -19.40 -5.41
N ALA A 281 43.61 -19.11 -5.56
CA ALA A 281 42.79 -18.53 -4.50
C ALA A 281 42.63 -19.50 -3.31
N LEU A 282 42.47 -20.78 -3.57
CA LEU A 282 42.41 -21.82 -2.54
C LEU A 282 43.72 -21.93 -1.76
N ASP A 283 44.84 -21.91 -2.47
CA ASP A 283 46.16 -22.01 -1.85
C ASP A 283 46.51 -20.79 -0.97
N ALA A 284 46.00 -19.61 -1.35
CA ALA A 284 46.20 -18.35 -0.63
C ALA A 284 45.14 -18.08 0.45
N LEU A 285 44.11 -18.94 0.60
CA LEU A 285 43.03 -18.71 1.58
C LEU A 285 43.60 -18.76 3.02
N PRO A 286 43.41 -17.71 3.84
CA PRO A 286 43.86 -17.70 5.22
C PRO A 286 43.32 -18.89 6.01
N GLN A 287 44.20 -19.62 6.70
CA GLN A 287 43.82 -20.80 7.48
C GLN A 287 43.19 -20.43 8.82
N GLY A 288 42.22 -21.21 9.26
CA GLY A 288 41.55 -21.04 10.55
C GLY A 288 40.29 -20.21 10.51
N ALA A 289 39.97 -19.48 11.58
CA ALA A 289 38.80 -18.66 11.68
C ALA A 289 38.91 -17.44 10.77
N LEU A 290 37.98 -17.32 9.81
CA LEU A 290 37.92 -16.18 8.90
C LEU A 290 37.24 -14.99 9.59
N THR A 291 37.76 -13.81 9.35
CA THR A 291 37.26 -12.52 9.85
C THR A 291 36.91 -11.58 8.70
N GLU A 292 36.31 -10.45 8.97
CA GLU A 292 36.03 -9.43 7.94
C GLU A 292 37.34 -8.94 7.27
N GLN A 293 38.44 -8.89 8.01
CA GLN A 293 39.73 -8.52 7.48
C GLN A 293 40.31 -9.57 6.53
N SER A 294 40.00 -10.85 6.77
CA SER A 294 40.47 -11.96 5.94
C SER A 294 40.13 -11.78 4.45
N TRP A 295 38.95 -11.19 4.15
CA TRP A 295 38.59 -10.92 2.76
C TRP A 295 39.51 -9.91 2.09
N SER A 296 39.83 -8.81 2.75
CA SER A 296 40.70 -7.77 2.20
C SER A 296 42.15 -8.22 2.06
N GLU A 297 42.67 -8.93 3.06
CA GLU A 297 44.01 -9.50 3.02
C GLU A 297 44.15 -10.52 1.90
N TRP A 298 43.28 -11.50 1.85
CA TRP A 298 43.26 -12.53 0.83
C TRP A 298 43.16 -11.98 -0.60
N THR A 299 42.25 -11.04 -0.83
CA THR A 299 42.09 -10.43 -2.16
C THR A 299 43.25 -9.51 -2.54
N GLN A 300 43.97 -8.91 -1.58
CA GLN A 300 45.18 -8.16 -1.86
C GLN A 300 46.33 -9.10 -2.28
N ASP A 301 46.49 -10.22 -1.59
CA ASP A 301 47.51 -11.23 -1.94
C ASP A 301 47.25 -11.81 -3.34
N LEU A 302 45.98 -12.09 -3.64
CA LEU A 302 45.58 -12.56 -4.97
C LEU A 302 45.80 -11.53 -6.07
N LYS A 303 45.58 -10.26 -5.78
CA LYS A 303 45.87 -9.18 -6.72
C LYS A 303 47.36 -9.07 -7.05
N GLU A 304 48.19 -9.23 -6.04
CA GLU A 304 49.67 -9.17 -6.19
C GLU A 304 50.22 -10.40 -6.93
N SER A 305 49.76 -11.60 -6.58
CA SER A 305 50.24 -12.84 -7.15
C SER A 305 49.72 -13.13 -8.58
N THR A 306 48.47 -12.78 -8.86
CA THR A 306 47.83 -13.09 -10.16
C THR A 306 47.75 -11.93 -11.12
N GLY A 307 47.96 -10.68 -10.65
CA GLY A 307 47.78 -9.45 -11.43
C GLY A 307 46.34 -9.10 -11.76
N ARG A 308 45.34 -9.91 -11.34
CA ARG A 308 43.92 -9.64 -11.58
C ARG A 308 43.43 -8.43 -10.80
N LYS A 309 42.46 -7.67 -11.35
CA LYS A 309 41.92 -6.45 -10.73
C LYS A 309 40.40 -6.33 -10.99
N GLY A 310 39.72 -5.58 -10.14
CA GLY A 310 38.30 -5.25 -10.33
C GLY A 310 37.43 -6.50 -10.50
N ARG A 311 36.52 -6.48 -11.49
CA ARG A 311 35.59 -7.59 -11.71
C ARG A 311 36.30 -8.95 -11.92
N ALA A 312 37.42 -8.99 -12.62
CA ALA A 312 38.18 -10.22 -12.87
C ALA A 312 38.81 -10.83 -11.61
N LEU A 313 39.01 -10.02 -10.56
CA LEU A 313 39.49 -10.48 -9.24
C LEU A 313 38.31 -10.98 -8.39
N PHE A 314 37.25 -10.17 -8.25
CA PHE A 314 36.19 -10.41 -7.25
C PHE A 314 35.06 -11.33 -7.71
N MET A 315 34.68 -11.28 -9.01
CA MET A 315 33.53 -12.02 -9.48
C MET A 315 33.72 -13.54 -9.43
N PRO A 316 34.83 -14.12 -9.87
CA PRO A 316 35.05 -15.57 -9.76
C PRO A 316 34.97 -16.07 -8.32
N LEU A 317 35.57 -15.33 -7.36
CA LEU A 317 35.50 -15.67 -5.93
C LEU A 317 34.08 -15.64 -5.42
N ARG A 318 33.30 -14.59 -5.75
CA ARG A 318 31.92 -14.49 -5.36
C ARG A 318 31.09 -15.63 -5.93
N GLN A 319 31.21 -15.90 -7.22
CA GLN A 319 30.45 -16.96 -7.91
C GLN A 319 30.82 -18.36 -7.38
N ALA A 320 32.08 -18.61 -7.12
CA ALA A 320 32.49 -19.87 -6.49
C ALA A 320 31.92 -20.01 -5.07
N LEU A 321 32.01 -18.96 -4.25
CA LEU A 321 31.62 -19.00 -2.85
C LEU A 321 30.09 -18.93 -2.63
N THR A 322 29.35 -18.30 -3.54
CA THR A 322 27.91 -18.03 -3.34
C THR A 322 26.99 -18.56 -4.45
N GLY A 323 27.54 -19.00 -5.57
CA GLY A 323 26.76 -19.33 -6.76
C GLY A 323 26.08 -18.14 -7.43
N LYS A 324 26.30 -16.90 -6.95
CA LYS A 324 25.59 -15.68 -7.39
C LYS A 324 26.56 -14.59 -7.81
N ALA A 325 26.13 -13.75 -8.78
CA ALA A 325 26.88 -12.58 -9.23
C ALA A 325 26.66 -11.34 -8.34
N HIS A 326 25.59 -11.31 -7.55
CA HIS A 326 25.18 -10.18 -6.70
C HIS A 326 24.77 -10.65 -5.30
N GLY A 327 24.78 -9.75 -4.32
CA GLY A 327 24.39 -10.03 -2.94
C GLY A 327 25.22 -9.22 -1.94
N PRO A 328 25.12 -9.52 -0.64
CA PRO A 328 25.87 -8.85 0.42
C PRO A 328 27.39 -8.84 0.16
N GLU A 329 28.09 -7.90 0.76
CA GLU A 329 29.53 -7.79 0.60
C GLU A 329 30.25 -9.04 1.13
N MET A 330 31.24 -9.50 0.37
CA MET A 330 31.94 -10.75 0.70
C MET A 330 32.74 -10.66 1.99
N GLN A 331 33.14 -9.47 2.41
CA GLN A 331 33.82 -9.26 3.71
C GLN A 331 32.91 -9.68 4.89
N HIS A 332 31.61 -9.48 4.77
CA HIS A 332 30.63 -9.90 5.78
C HIS A 332 30.18 -11.36 5.62
N LEU A 333 30.16 -11.87 4.37
CA LEU A 333 29.74 -13.25 4.10
C LEU A 333 30.81 -14.29 4.37
N LEU A 334 32.09 -14.00 4.04
CA LEU A 334 33.19 -14.97 4.14
C LEU A 334 33.35 -15.52 5.55
N PRO A 335 33.36 -14.70 6.62
CA PRO A 335 33.44 -15.21 8.00
C PRO A 335 32.24 -16.13 8.37
N LEU A 336 31.06 -15.83 7.85
CA LEU A 336 29.85 -16.58 8.13
C LEU A 336 29.78 -17.91 7.35
N ILE A 337 30.34 -17.96 6.14
CA ILE A 337 30.52 -19.19 5.35
C ILE A 337 31.50 -20.13 6.08
N GLY A 338 32.58 -19.56 6.57
CA GLY A 338 33.64 -20.28 7.28
C GLY A 338 34.64 -21.01 6.36
N TYR A 339 35.79 -21.38 6.92
CA TYR A 339 36.90 -21.92 6.17
C TYR A 339 36.55 -23.21 5.39
N ASP A 340 35.99 -24.21 6.07
CA ASP A 340 35.75 -25.53 5.45
C ASP A 340 34.83 -25.46 4.24
N LYS A 341 33.78 -24.67 4.34
CA LYS A 341 32.83 -24.47 3.22
C LYS A 341 33.48 -23.62 2.10
N ALA A 342 34.25 -22.61 2.46
CA ALA A 342 34.96 -21.83 1.46
C ALA A 342 35.94 -22.71 0.65
N VAL A 343 36.68 -23.60 1.30
CA VAL A 343 37.55 -24.59 0.64
C VAL A 343 36.75 -25.52 -0.28
N ALA A 344 35.66 -26.09 0.20
CA ALA A 344 34.83 -26.99 -0.61
C ALA A 344 34.29 -26.27 -1.86
N ARG A 345 33.76 -25.06 -1.68
CA ARG A 345 33.15 -24.24 -2.77
C ARG A 345 34.22 -23.79 -3.80
N LEU A 346 35.42 -23.41 -3.36
CA LEU A 346 36.51 -23.07 -4.29
C LEU A 346 36.97 -24.29 -5.10
N GLN A 347 36.82 -25.52 -4.57
CA GLN A 347 37.05 -26.77 -5.29
C GLN A 347 35.90 -27.20 -6.21
N GLY A 348 34.86 -26.39 -6.33
CA GLY A 348 33.67 -26.74 -7.12
C GLY A 348 32.72 -27.75 -6.46
N LYS A 349 32.90 -28.03 -5.18
CA LYS A 349 32.00 -28.93 -4.40
C LYS A 349 30.90 -28.14 -3.72
N GLU A 350 29.74 -28.75 -3.57
CA GLU A 350 28.71 -28.19 -2.70
C GLU A 350 29.23 -28.09 -1.26
N GLY A 351 29.04 -26.95 -0.62
CA GLY A 351 29.51 -26.68 0.72
C GLY A 351 28.55 -25.87 1.58
#